data_ead4bedb6b0e9c13db00446d4470a105
#
_entry.id   ead4bedb6b0e9c13db00446d4470a105
#
_cell.length_a   1.000
_cell.length_b   1.000
_cell.length_c   1.000
_cell.angle_alpha   90.00
_cell.angle_beta   90.00
_cell.angle_gamma   90.00
#
_symmetry.space_group_name_H-M   'P 1'
#
loop_
_entity.id
_entity.type
_entity.pdbx_description
1 polymer ?
#
loop_
_entity_poly.entity_id
_entity_poly.type
_entity_poly.pdbx_seq_one_letter_code
_entity_poly.pdbx_strand_id
1 'polypeptide(L)'
;AAGAELYGWSPARGDRVLREILVGGTVVRLHAKAAIVDREVVFLGSMNFDPRSRDLNTEFGLLIRSPELAEEIRSFTERMAHKGSYRLRLDADGKTLRWYSAGGDEPLLEFEPGTHRGSRYWLDLLEPFVPEEIL
;
A
#
# COMPACT_ATOMS: atom_id res chain seq x y z
N ALA A 1 -8.94 15.97 0.37
CA ALA A 1 -7.73 15.26 -0.06
C ALA A 1 -7.41 15.70 -1.48
N ALA A 2 -6.18 16.09 -1.74
CA ALA A 2 -5.75 16.73 -2.98
C ALA A 2 -5.58 15.73 -4.14
N GLY A 3 -6.65 14.98 -4.51
CA GLY A 3 -6.65 14.14 -5.69
C GLY A 3 -5.78 12.87 -5.64
N ALA A 4 -5.28 12.47 -4.47
CA ALA A 4 -4.52 11.24 -4.32
C ALA A 4 -5.44 10.00 -4.39
N GLU A 5 -5.01 8.98 -5.13
CA GLU A 5 -5.64 7.67 -5.13
C GLU A 5 -4.86 6.72 -4.22
N LEU A 6 -5.58 5.98 -3.40
CA LEU A 6 -5.00 5.00 -2.49
C LEU A 6 -5.40 3.59 -2.91
N TYR A 7 -4.42 2.69 -2.92
CA TYR A 7 -4.62 1.28 -3.21
C TYR A 7 -4.01 0.42 -2.10
N GLY A 8 -4.83 -0.45 -1.50
CA GLY A 8 -4.40 -1.42 -0.51
C GLY A 8 -4.10 -2.76 -1.17
N TRP A 9 -2.87 -3.21 -1.04
CA TRP A 9 -2.46 -4.52 -1.52
C TRP A 9 -3.19 -5.65 -0.77
N SER A 10 -3.71 -6.62 -1.51
CA SER A 10 -4.30 -7.82 -0.94
C SER A 10 -3.44 -9.05 -1.23
N PRO A 11 -2.90 -9.73 -0.21
CA PRO A 11 -2.14 -10.96 -0.42
C PRO A 11 -2.91 -12.00 -1.24
N ALA A 12 -4.20 -12.18 -0.98
CA ALA A 12 -5.04 -13.14 -1.69
C ALA A 12 -5.24 -12.81 -3.18
N ARG A 13 -5.21 -11.51 -3.54
CA ARG A 13 -5.33 -11.04 -4.93
C ARG A 13 -3.97 -10.86 -5.57
N GLY A 14 -3.04 -10.29 -4.80
CA GLY A 14 -1.70 -9.97 -5.25
C GLY A 14 -0.84 -11.18 -5.55
N ASP A 15 -0.98 -12.25 -4.79
CA ASP A 15 -0.26 -13.50 -5.04
C ASP A 15 -0.51 -14.04 -6.45
N ARG A 16 -1.69 -13.79 -7.01
CA ARG A 16 -2.02 -14.20 -8.37
C ARG A 16 -1.20 -13.43 -9.41
N VAL A 17 -1.08 -12.11 -9.23
CA VAL A 17 -0.30 -11.24 -10.12
C VAL A 17 1.19 -11.49 -9.97
N LEU A 18 1.67 -11.68 -8.74
CA LEU A 18 3.07 -11.98 -8.48
C LEU A 18 3.47 -13.36 -9.02
N ARG A 19 2.58 -14.36 -8.95
CA ARG A 19 2.84 -15.68 -9.56
C ARG A 19 2.92 -15.63 -11.08
N GLU A 20 2.21 -14.71 -11.72
CA GLU A 20 2.33 -14.47 -13.16
C GLU A 20 3.69 -13.84 -13.53
N ILE A 21 4.31 -13.10 -12.60
CA ILE A 21 5.55 -12.35 -12.82
C ILE A 21 6.77 -13.10 -12.26
N LEU A 22 6.61 -13.77 -11.12
CA LEU A 22 7.69 -14.49 -10.43
C LEU A 22 7.48 -16.00 -10.54
N VAL A 23 8.44 -16.69 -11.12
CA VAL A 23 8.46 -18.14 -11.18
C VAL A 23 8.80 -18.69 -9.79
N GLY A 24 7.79 -19.22 -9.07
CA GLY A 24 7.99 -19.87 -7.78
C GLY A 24 6.85 -19.64 -6.79
N GLY A 25 6.32 -20.69 -6.19
CA GLY A 25 5.11 -20.71 -5.35
C GLY A 25 5.26 -20.11 -3.94
N THR A 26 6.16 -19.16 -3.73
CA THR A 26 6.41 -18.53 -2.43
C THR A 26 5.45 -17.36 -2.22
N VAL A 27 4.84 -17.27 -1.04
CA VAL A 27 4.05 -16.10 -0.65
C VAL A 27 5.01 -14.91 -0.49
N VAL A 28 4.93 -13.95 -1.40
CA VAL A 28 5.78 -12.76 -1.38
C VAL A 28 5.08 -11.67 -0.57
N ARG A 29 5.72 -11.20 0.49
CA ARG A 29 5.32 -9.97 1.20
C ARG A 29 6.06 -8.79 0.59
N LEU A 30 5.32 -7.87 -0.01
CA LEU A 30 5.91 -6.66 -0.56
C LEU A 30 6.29 -5.71 0.58
N HIS A 31 7.58 -5.43 0.71
CA HIS A 31 8.14 -4.48 1.68
C HIS A 31 9.01 -3.43 0.99
N ALA A 32 8.65 -3.07 -0.24
CA ALA A 32 9.35 -2.07 -1.02
C ALA A 32 8.86 -0.66 -0.68
N LYS A 33 9.79 0.28 -0.51
CA LYS A 33 9.54 1.70 -0.42
C LYS A 33 10.11 2.35 -1.67
N ALA A 34 9.22 2.80 -2.52
CA ALA A 34 9.58 3.43 -3.79
C ALA A 34 8.73 4.65 -4.05
N ALA A 35 9.32 5.66 -4.65
CA ALA A 35 8.60 6.81 -5.18
C ALA A 35 9.11 7.15 -6.58
N ILE A 36 8.21 7.64 -7.42
CA ILE A 36 8.56 8.13 -8.75
C ILE A 36 8.18 9.61 -8.80
N VAL A 37 9.13 10.44 -9.22
CA VAL A 37 8.94 11.88 -9.37
C VAL A 37 9.12 12.23 -10.85
N ASP A 38 8.14 12.93 -11.40
CA ASP A 38 8.12 13.45 -12.76
C ASP A 38 8.40 12.41 -13.86
N ARG A 39 8.18 11.12 -13.56
CA ARG A 39 8.50 9.99 -14.46
C ARG A 39 9.97 9.87 -14.86
N GLU A 40 10.86 10.49 -14.12
CA GLU A 40 12.29 10.53 -14.40
C GLU A 40 13.16 10.04 -13.26
N VAL A 41 12.76 10.37 -12.03
CA VAL A 41 13.53 10.07 -10.83
C VAL A 41 12.82 9.02 -10.00
N VAL A 42 13.54 7.97 -9.65
CA VAL A 42 13.08 6.88 -8.80
C VAL A 42 13.81 6.95 -7.48
N PHE A 43 13.06 6.98 -6.39
CA PHE A 43 13.57 6.68 -5.06
C PHE A 43 13.28 5.22 -4.73
N LEU A 44 14.29 4.49 -4.27
CA LEU A 44 14.18 3.14 -3.73
C LEU A 44 14.91 3.09 -2.39
N GLY A 45 14.27 2.59 -1.33
CA GLY A 45 14.91 2.57 -0.04
C GLY A 45 14.20 1.75 1.03
N SER A 46 14.74 1.85 2.23
CA SER A 46 14.16 1.24 3.44
C SER A 46 13.22 2.20 4.17
N MET A 47 13.31 3.51 3.92
CA MET A 47 12.58 4.56 4.62
C MET A 47 11.08 4.47 4.36
N ASN A 48 10.29 4.33 5.42
CA ASN A 48 8.84 4.52 5.39
C ASN A 48 8.49 6.02 5.49
N PHE A 49 7.27 6.38 5.05
CA PHE A 49 6.76 7.75 5.20
C PHE A 49 6.08 7.91 6.57
N ASP A 50 6.84 7.66 7.64
CA ASP A 50 6.39 7.80 9.03
C ASP A 50 7.41 8.58 9.87
N PRO A 51 7.00 9.17 11.01
CA PRO A 51 7.90 9.95 11.88
C PRO A 51 9.07 9.12 12.42
N ARG A 52 8.87 7.84 12.69
CA ARG A 52 9.91 6.96 13.22
C ARG A 52 11.04 6.73 12.21
N SER A 53 10.70 6.45 10.96
CA SER A 53 11.70 6.30 9.90
C SER A 53 12.43 7.61 9.63
N ARG A 54 11.75 8.75 9.76
CA ARG A 54 12.35 10.07 9.57
C ARG A 54 13.32 10.45 10.68
N ASP A 55 12.97 10.19 11.95
CA ASP A 55 13.62 10.82 13.09
C ASP A 55 14.46 9.85 13.95
N LEU A 56 14.16 8.54 13.92
CA LEU A 56 14.73 7.57 14.86
C LEU A 56 15.48 6.42 14.19
N ASN A 57 15.08 6.00 13.01
CA ASN A 57 15.70 4.86 12.34
C ASN A 57 16.91 5.27 11.49
N THR A 58 17.89 4.39 11.39
CA THR A 58 18.90 4.51 10.34
C THR A 58 18.33 3.96 9.05
N GLU A 59 18.11 4.84 8.10
CA GLU A 59 17.51 4.52 6.82
C GLU A 59 18.50 4.73 5.67
N PHE A 60 18.28 4.01 4.61
CA PHE A 60 19.08 4.13 3.39
C PHE A 60 18.15 4.27 2.19
N GLY A 61 18.61 5.00 1.18
CA GLY A 61 17.88 5.15 -0.07
C GLY A 61 18.77 5.54 -1.23
N LEU A 62 18.31 5.19 -2.42
CA LEU A 62 18.93 5.54 -3.69
C LEU A 62 17.99 6.46 -4.46
N LEU A 63 18.53 7.53 -5.01
CA LEU A 63 17.89 8.36 -6.01
C LEU A 63 18.51 8.05 -7.36
N ILE A 64 17.70 7.54 -8.27
CA ILE A 64 18.13 7.07 -9.59
C ILE A 64 17.41 7.90 -10.64
N ARG A 65 18.13 8.61 -11.46
CA ARG A 65 17.55 9.31 -12.61
C ARG A 65 17.56 8.36 -13.82
N SER A 66 16.41 7.75 -14.09
CA SER A 66 16.19 6.87 -15.23
C SER A 66 14.71 6.86 -15.60
N PRO A 67 14.33 7.48 -16.71
CA PRO A 67 12.96 7.42 -17.23
C PRO A 67 12.51 5.98 -17.53
N GLU A 68 13.42 5.13 -17.99
CA GLU A 68 13.15 3.72 -18.31
C GLU A 68 12.76 2.94 -17.05
N LEU A 69 13.54 3.07 -15.96
CA LEU A 69 13.25 2.44 -14.68
C LEU A 69 11.97 3.00 -14.07
N ALA A 70 11.77 4.31 -14.18
CA ALA A 70 10.54 4.96 -13.70
C ALA A 70 9.31 4.39 -14.41
N GLU A 71 9.37 4.18 -15.72
CA GLU A 71 8.27 3.61 -16.50
C GLU A 71 8.04 2.13 -16.17
N GLU A 72 9.09 1.34 -15.96
CA GLU A 72 8.95 -0.06 -15.53
C GLU A 72 8.24 -0.19 -14.17
N ILE A 73 8.69 0.60 -13.18
CA ILE A 73 8.08 0.60 -11.83
C ILE A 73 6.64 1.12 -11.89
N ARG A 74 6.38 2.17 -12.68
CA ARG A 74 5.03 2.71 -12.88
C ARG A 74 4.10 1.66 -13.47
N SER A 75 4.53 1.01 -14.55
CA SER A 75 3.74 -0.04 -15.21
C SER A 75 3.50 -1.24 -14.30
N PHE A 76 4.49 -1.61 -13.49
CA PHE A 76 4.35 -2.66 -12.48
C PHE A 76 3.31 -2.27 -11.42
N THR A 77 3.44 -1.09 -10.82
CA THR A 77 2.53 -0.60 -9.78
C THR A 77 1.10 -0.42 -10.29
N GLU A 78 0.90 0.03 -11.51
CA GLU A 78 -0.42 0.10 -12.13
C GLU A 78 -1.06 -1.29 -12.29
N ARG A 79 -0.31 -2.27 -12.79
CA ARG A 79 -0.83 -3.65 -12.87
C ARG A 79 -1.20 -4.20 -11.50
N MET A 80 -0.39 -3.92 -10.49
CA MET A 80 -0.64 -4.33 -9.11
C MET A 80 -1.87 -3.62 -8.54
N ALA A 81 -2.01 -2.32 -8.75
CA ALA A 81 -3.16 -1.54 -8.32
C ALA A 81 -4.46 -2.08 -8.92
N HIS A 82 -4.48 -2.36 -10.23
CA HIS A 82 -5.69 -2.81 -10.91
C HIS A 82 -6.05 -4.28 -10.67
N LYS A 83 -5.07 -5.18 -10.55
CA LYS A 83 -5.33 -6.62 -10.47
C LYS A 83 -5.19 -7.19 -9.06
N GLY A 84 -4.29 -6.63 -8.25
CA GLY A 84 -3.88 -7.18 -6.96
C GLY A 84 -4.32 -6.38 -5.73
N SER A 85 -5.00 -5.25 -5.92
CA SER A 85 -5.32 -4.33 -4.84
C SER A 85 -6.80 -4.02 -4.73
N TYR A 86 -7.17 -3.39 -3.63
CA TYR A 86 -8.43 -2.69 -3.45
C TYR A 86 -8.18 -1.19 -3.54
N ARG A 87 -9.06 -0.46 -4.20
CA ARG A 87 -9.07 1.00 -4.17
C ARG A 87 -9.75 1.45 -2.88
N LEU A 88 -9.09 2.33 -2.13
CA LEU A 88 -9.60 2.86 -0.88
C LEU A 88 -10.23 4.23 -1.13
N ARG A 89 -11.43 4.42 -0.59
CA ARG A 89 -12.14 5.71 -0.62
C ARG A 89 -12.75 5.99 0.74
N LEU A 90 -12.75 7.25 1.13
CA LEU A 90 -13.56 7.71 2.25
C LEU A 90 -15.02 7.78 1.82
N ASP A 91 -15.91 7.32 2.69
CA ASP A 91 -17.35 7.45 2.52
C ASP A 91 -17.77 8.92 2.59
N ALA A 92 -19.05 9.19 2.31
CA ALA A 92 -19.64 10.54 2.34
C ALA A 92 -19.51 11.23 3.72
N ASP A 93 -19.35 10.46 4.80
CA ASP A 93 -19.11 10.96 6.16
C ASP A 93 -17.67 11.51 6.36
N GLY A 94 -16.77 11.29 5.39
CA GLY A 94 -15.38 11.71 5.42
C GLY A 94 -14.51 10.99 6.48
N LYS A 95 -15.04 9.94 7.11
CA LYS A 95 -14.37 9.20 8.20
C LYS A 95 -14.29 7.71 7.92
N THR A 96 -15.33 7.12 7.34
CA THR A 96 -15.38 5.68 7.08
C THR A 96 -14.61 5.33 5.82
N LEU A 97 -13.60 4.48 5.98
CA LEU A 97 -12.82 3.97 4.86
C LEU A 97 -13.48 2.72 4.27
N ARG A 98 -13.61 2.67 2.96
CA ARG A 98 -14.19 1.52 2.25
C ARG A 98 -13.26 1.01 1.15
N TRP A 99 -13.33 -0.30 0.92
CA TRP A 99 -12.51 -1.01 -0.05
C TRP A 99 -13.34 -1.38 -1.28
N TYR A 100 -12.93 -0.87 -2.42
CA TYR A 100 -13.57 -1.09 -3.72
C TYR A 100 -12.74 -2.03 -4.58
N SER A 101 -13.38 -2.78 -5.46
CA SER A 101 -12.66 -3.46 -6.55
C SER A 101 -12.00 -2.41 -7.45
N ALA A 102 -10.84 -2.72 -8.00
CA ALA A 102 -10.06 -1.79 -8.84
C ALA A 102 -10.76 -1.31 -10.14
N GLY A 103 -11.96 -1.68 -10.40
CA GLY A 103 -12.77 -1.19 -11.53
C GLY A 103 -14.25 -1.05 -11.19
N GLY A 104 -14.60 -1.20 -9.91
CA GLY A 104 -16.00 -1.14 -9.45
C GLY A 104 -16.28 0.09 -8.61
N ASP A 105 -17.49 0.57 -8.67
CA ASP A 105 -17.99 1.70 -7.88
C ASP A 105 -18.77 1.24 -6.62
N GLU A 106 -19.03 -0.07 -6.49
CA GLU A 106 -19.66 -0.63 -5.29
C GLU A 106 -18.60 -1.10 -4.30
N PRO A 107 -18.76 -0.78 -3.00
CA PRO A 107 -17.83 -1.24 -1.96
C PRO A 107 -17.95 -2.77 -1.82
N LEU A 108 -16.81 -3.47 -1.96
CA LEU A 108 -16.74 -4.91 -1.77
C LEU A 108 -16.65 -5.30 -0.30
N LEU A 109 -15.98 -4.46 0.51
CA LEU A 109 -15.70 -4.74 1.89
C LEU A 109 -15.87 -3.46 2.72
N GLU A 110 -16.47 -3.62 3.89
CA GLU A 110 -16.59 -2.56 4.89
C GLU A 110 -15.36 -2.51 5.82
N PHE A 111 -14.52 -3.55 5.77
CA PHE A 111 -13.37 -3.73 6.65
C PHE A 111 -12.14 -4.12 5.84
N GLU A 112 -10.97 -3.88 6.42
CA GLU A 112 -9.69 -4.26 5.84
C GLU A 112 -9.65 -5.75 5.48
N PRO A 113 -9.22 -6.09 4.24
CA PRO A 113 -9.12 -7.47 3.79
C PRO A 113 -8.21 -8.30 4.70
N GLY A 114 -8.70 -9.46 5.14
CA GLY A 114 -7.95 -10.36 6.01
C GLY A 114 -8.06 -10.08 7.51
N THR A 115 -8.75 -9.02 7.92
CA THR A 115 -9.07 -8.79 9.33
C THR A 115 -10.37 -9.47 9.72
N HIS A 116 -10.35 -10.14 10.87
CA HIS A 116 -11.55 -10.69 11.49
C HIS A 116 -12.21 -9.62 12.37
N ARG A 117 -13.55 -9.60 12.41
CA ARG A 117 -14.31 -8.66 13.26
C ARG A 117 -13.84 -8.64 14.73
N GLY A 118 -13.42 -9.80 15.25
CA GLY A 118 -12.90 -9.90 16.62
C GLY A 118 -11.57 -9.19 16.82
N SER A 119 -10.66 -9.26 15.85
CA SER A 119 -9.34 -8.61 15.93
C SER A 119 -9.47 -7.08 15.95
N ARG A 120 -10.44 -6.54 15.22
CA ARG A 120 -10.69 -5.10 15.19
C ARG A 120 -11.21 -4.56 16.50
N TYR A 121 -12.15 -5.29 17.14
CA TYR A 121 -12.66 -4.91 18.45
C TYR A 121 -11.53 -4.77 19.47
N TRP A 122 -10.54 -5.66 19.44
CA TRP A 122 -9.37 -5.59 20.29
C TRP A 122 -8.44 -4.44 19.91
N LEU A 123 -8.26 -4.14 18.62
CA LEU A 123 -7.44 -3.03 18.17
C LEU A 123 -8.08 -1.69 18.56
N ASP A 124 -9.37 -1.50 18.33
CA ASP A 124 -10.12 -0.30 18.72
C ASP A 124 -10.10 -0.08 20.24
N LEU A 125 -10.10 -1.18 21.03
CA LEU A 125 -10.00 -1.12 22.50
C LEU A 125 -8.59 -0.74 22.96
N LEU A 126 -7.56 -1.14 22.24
CA LEU A 126 -6.14 -0.90 22.58
C LEU A 126 -5.60 0.40 22.00
N GLU A 127 -6.21 0.94 20.93
CA GLU A 127 -5.76 2.16 20.25
C GLU A 127 -5.48 3.34 21.21
N PRO A 128 -6.36 3.64 22.21
CA PRO A 128 -6.09 4.75 23.15
C PRO A 128 -4.87 4.54 24.06
N PHE A 129 -4.37 3.31 24.15
CA PHE A 129 -3.23 2.93 25.00
C PHE A 129 -1.92 2.77 24.23
N VAL A 130 -1.96 2.89 22.89
CA VAL A 130 -0.77 2.79 22.05
C VAL A 130 -0.25 4.21 21.80
N PRO A 131 0.94 4.57 22.30
CA PRO A 131 1.53 5.87 22.02
C PRO A 131 1.79 6.03 20.49
N GLU A 132 1.53 7.22 19.96
CA GLU A 132 1.77 7.54 18.53
C GLU A 132 3.22 7.30 18.10
N GLU A 133 4.16 7.29 19.05
CA GLU A 133 5.59 7.04 18.82
C GLU A 133 5.90 5.56 18.49
N ILE A 134 4.95 4.65 18.69
CA ILE A 134 5.11 3.21 18.44
C ILE A 134 4.44 2.82 17.10
N LEU A 135 3.55 3.66 16.59
CA LEU A 135 2.90 3.50 15.29
C LEU A 135 3.77 4.11 14.20
#